data_f7dfbbacb659a5b1adf22cb50671a9a4
#
_entry.id   f7dfbbacb659a5b1adf22cb50671a9a4
#
_cell.length_a   1.000
_cell.length_b   1.000
_cell.length_c   1.000
_cell.angle_alpha   90.00
_cell.angle_beta   90.00
_cell.angle_gamma   90.00
#
_symmetry.space_group_name_H-M   'P 1'
#
loop_
_entity.id
_entity.type
_entity.pdbx_description
1 polymer ?
#
loop_
_entity_poly.entity_id
_entity_poly.type
_entity_poly.pdbx_seq_one_letter_code
_entity_poly.pdbx_strand_id
1 'polypeptide(L)'
;MNKKLLAALVFVGLTAMSSGAMKPVTIIDQGSFMVGGKTMTAPGTYVDNEPINFAGETLHGDAAYVAYQVPKKHKHNGIVFLHGYGQSGKSWETTPDGRDGFQNIFLEKGWTTYIVDEPRRGRGGNSTVPANLTATPQDQLWFNNFRMGQNNTLYDNVTFPKGEEALEQFYKQMVPDTGKFDVDVVADAMDALFDKIGDGILVTHSAGGGPGWTTAMRNPHVKGVISLEPGTFPFPKHEAPETEVTTSPFPAAPTVVSDEDFERITKIPIVVYFGDNIPTGTTPVENWGQDNWRVRLNLAHKWADVVNAHGGDVTIISLPDEGIKGNTHFMMANLNNRDVADHMEQWMKAKGLAK
;
A
#
# COMPACT_ATOMS: atom_id res chain seq x y z
N MET A 1 54.90 -37.20 -25.17
CA MET A 1 54.76 -35.82 -24.68
C MET A 1 53.30 -35.58 -24.35
N ASN A 2 52.92 -35.75 -23.08
CA ASN A 2 51.54 -35.56 -22.59
C ASN A 2 51.38 -34.17 -22.05
N LYS A 3 50.53 -33.36 -22.69
CA LYS A 3 50.09 -32.08 -22.15
C LYS A 3 48.86 -32.30 -21.28
N LYS A 4 49.01 -32.19 -19.97
CA LYS A 4 47.91 -32.15 -19.03
C LYS A 4 47.31 -30.73 -19.08
N LEU A 5 46.05 -30.61 -19.50
CA LEU A 5 45.28 -29.41 -19.37
C LEU A 5 44.82 -29.30 -17.88
N LEU A 6 45.25 -28.26 -17.19
CA LEU A 6 44.77 -27.90 -15.86
C LEU A 6 43.53 -27.02 -16.06
N ALA A 7 42.36 -27.55 -15.76
CA ALA A 7 41.14 -26.77 -15.69
C ALA A 7 41.08 -26.07 -14.30
N ALA A 8 41.21 -24.75 -14.28
CA ALA A 8 41.01 -23.96 -13.09
C ALA A 8 39.50 -23.76 -12.91
N LEU A 9 38.91 -24.40 -11.91
CA LEU A 9 37.57 -24.05 -11.41
C LEU A 9 37.65 -22.73 -10.66
N VAL A 10 37.09 -21.70 -11.26
CA VAL A 10 36.82 -20.43 -10.55
C VAL A 10 35.57 -20.66 -9.72
N PHE A 11 35.75 -20.85 -8.41
CA PHE A 11 34.66 -20.75 -7.45
C PHE A 11 34.32 -19.26 -7.29
N VAL A 12 33.24 -18.82 -7.92
CA VAL A 12 32.60 -17.56 -7.57
C VAL A 12 31.89 -17.80 -6.24
N GLY A 13 32.51 -17.34 -5.16
CA GLY A 13 31.90 -17.34 -3.84
C GLY A 13 30.72 -16.38 -3.84
N LEU A 14 29.50 -16.90 -3.91
CA LEU A 14 28.33 -16.14 -3.47
C LEU A 14 28.52 -15.88 -1.96
N THR A 15 28.88 -14.66 -1.61
CA THR A 15 28.69 -14.17 -0.24
C THR A 15 27.19 -14.05 -0.01
N ALA A 16 26.58 -15.10 0.55
CA ALA A 16 25.25 -15.02 1.10
C ALA A 16 25.31 -13.97 2.23
N MET A 17 24.79 -12.77 1.96
CA MET A 17 24.35 -11.92 3.04
C MET A 17 23.36 -12.74 3.86
N SER A 18 23.57 -12.86 5.17
CA SER A 18 22.64 -13.53 6.07
C SER A 18 21.36 -12.69 6.19
N SER A 19 20.48 -12.80 5.21
CA SER A 19 19.07 -12.56 5.44
C SER A 19 18.67 -13.61 6.47
N GLY A 20 18.04 -13.20 7.57
CA GLY A 20 17.53 -14.17 8.54
C GLY A 20 16.77 -15.24 7.76
N ALA A 21 17.19 -16.51 7.90
CA ALA A 21 16.69 -17.59 7.06
C ALA A 21 15.14 -17.57 7.07
N MET A 22 14.54 -17.57 5.87
CA MET A 22 13.10 -17.68 5.71
C MET A 22 12.59 -18.89 6.49
N LYS A 23 11.64 -18.69 7.40
CA LYS A 23 11.03 -19.79 8.13
C LYS A 23 9.98 -20.44 7.25
N PRO A 24 9.99 -21.76 7.06
CA PRO A 24 8.96 -22.44 6.31
C PRO A 24 7.57 -22.17 6.92
N VAL A 25 6.63 -21.76 6.06
CA VAL A 25 5.23 -21.58 6.45
C VAL A 25 4.39 -22.67 5.80
N THR A 26 3.59 -23.38 6.60
CA THR A 26 2.61 -24.31 6.05
C THR A 26 1.33 -23.56 5.72
N ILE A 27 0.98 -23.51 4.46
CA ILE A 27 -0.28 -22.95 3.95
C ILE A 27 -1.30 -24.07 3.84
N ILE A 28 -2.49 -23.89 4.41
CA ILE A 28 -3.60 -24.87 4.36
C ILE A 28 -4.64 -24.53 3.31
N ASP A 29 -4.71 -23.26 2.90
CA ASP A 29 -5.57 -22.79 1.83
C ASP A 29 -4.96 -21.57 1.16
N GLN A 30 -5.11 -21.47 -0.16
CA GLN A 30 -4.68 -20.30 -0.94
C GLN A 30 -5.47 -20.24 -2.25
N GLY A 31 -5.61 -19.05 -2.76
CA GLY A 31 -6.31 -18.86 -4.03
C GLY A 31 -6.40 -17.39 -4.41
N SER A 32 -7.30 -17.12 -5.35
CA SER A 32 -7.60 -15.75 -5.78
C SER A 32 -9.03 -15.64 -6.28
N PHE A 33 -9.57 -14.44 -6.24
CA PHE A 33 -10.90 -14.12 -6.74
C PHE A 33 -10.99 -12.63 -7.12
N MET A 34 -12.05 -12.28 -7.84
CA MET A 34 -12.41 -10.90 -8.15
C MET A 34 -13.54 -10.44 -7.23
N VAL A 35 -13.53 -9.16 -6.83
CA VAL A 35 -14.58 -8.55 -6.01
C VAL A 35 -14.97 -7.17 -6.52
N GLY A 36 -16.21 -6.77 -6.24
CA GLY A 36 -16.75 -5.51 -6.72
C GLY A 36 -16.93 -5.48 -8.24
N GLY A 37 -16.79 -4.29 -8.80
CA GLY A 37 -16.94 -4.09 -10.24
C GLY A 37 -18.37 -3.91 -10.68
N LYS A 38 -18.53 -3.63 -11.96
CA LYS A 38 -19.82 -3.45 -12.62
C LYS A 38 -19.82 -3.99 -14.03
N THR A 39 -21.02 -4.23 -14.54
CA THR A 39 -21.25 -4.64 -15.93
C THR A 39 -21.78 -3.45 -16.72
N MET A 40 -21.17 -3.16 -17.86
CA MET A 40 -21.69 -2.26 -18.88
C MET A 40 -22.24 -3.10 -20.03
N THR A 41 -23.34 -2.63 -20.64
CA THR A 41 -23.89 -3.25 -21.84
C THR A 41 -23.93 -2.20 -22.96
N ALA A 42 -23.38 -2.51 -24.11
CA ALA A 42 -23.45 -1.66 -25.29
C ALA A 42 -24.89 -1.58 -25.81
N PRO A 43 -25.32 -0.43 -26.38
CA PRO A 43 -26.65 -0.33 -26.98
C PRO A 43 -26.83 -1.34 -28.12
N GLY A 44 -28.09 -1.79 -28.32
CA GLY A 44 -28.44 -2.70 -29.39
C GLY A 44 -28.66 -4.13 -28.94
N THR A 45 -28.69 -5.05 -29.88
CA THR A 45 -28.93 -6.49 -29.65
C THR A 45 -27.70 -7.29 -30.08
N TYR A 46 -27.23 -8.17 -29.19
CA TYR A 46 -26.14 -9.09 -29.50
C TYR A 46 -26.53 -10.10 -30.56
N VAL A 47 -25.65 -10.33 -31.53
CA VAL A 47 -25.79 -11.33 -32.59
C VAL A 47 -24.56 -12.22 -32.64
N ASP A 48 -24.72 -13.48 -32.30
CA ASP A 48 -23.62 -14.43 -32.09
C ASP A 48 -22.69 -14.60 -33.32
N ASN A 49 -23.24 -14.52 -34.52
CA ASN A 49 -22.48 -14.67 -35.75
C ASN A 49 -21.91 -13.35 -36.33
N GLU A 50 -21.94 -12.27 -35.57
CA GLU A 50 -21.40 -10.97 -35.94
C GLU A 50 -20.28 -10.54 -34.98
N PRO A 51 -19.11 -11.22 -34.96
CA PRO A 51 -18.10 -11.09 -33.88
C PRO A 51 -17.43 -9.74 -33.79
N ILE A 52 -17.57 -8.87 -34.77
CA ILE A 52 -17.07 -7.49 -34.77
C ILE A 52 -18.16 -6.43 -34.61
N ASN A 53 -19.40 -6.86 -34.45
CA ASN A 53 -20.54 -6.01 -34.09
C ASN A 53 -20.71 -6.06 -32.56
N PHE A 54 -20.34 -5.00 -31.87
CA PHE A 54 -20.39 -4.95 -30.41
C PHE A 54 -21.76 -4.55 -29.83
N ALA A 55 -22.81 -4.46 -30.67
CA ALA A 55 -24.17 -4.15 -30.22
C ALA A 55 -24.67 -5.21 -29.22
N GLY A 56 -25.13 -4.77 -28.06
CA GLY A 56 -25.59 -5.65 -26.99
C GLY A 56 -24.51 -6.44 -26.23
N GLU A 57 -23.22 -6.27 -26.57
CA GLU A 57 -22.09 -6.87 -25.85
C GLU A 57 -21.93 -6.28 -24.45
N THR A 58 -21.34 -7.05 -23.55
CA THR A 58 -21.09 -6.66 -22.16
C THR A 58 -19.61 -6.53 -21.86
N LEU A 59 -19.30 -5.59 -20.96
CA LEU A 59 -17.98 -5.39 -20.35
C LEU A 59 -18.12 -5.52 -18.83
N HIS A 60 -17.36 -6.41 -18.21
CA HIS A 60 -17.21 -6.52 -16.76
C HIS A 60 -15.89 -5.85 -16.37
N GLY A 61 -15.96 -4.72 -15.65
CA GLY A 61 -14.79 -3.95 -15.26
C GLY A 61 -14.91 -3.34 -13.87
N ASP A 62 -13.88 -2.59 -13.48
CA ASP A 62 -13.79 -1.92 -12.18
C ASP A 62 -13.81 -2.87 -10.97
N ALA A 63 -13.43 -4.14 -11.14
CA ALA A 63 -13.28 -5.11 -10.07
C ALA A 63 -11.84 -5.13 -9.54
N ALA A 64 -11.67 -5.41 -8.25
CA ALA A 64 -10.37 -5.69 -7.67
C ALA A 64 -10.03 -7.19 -7.80
N TYR A 65 -8.73 -7.47 -8.00
CA TYR A 65 -8.19 -8.81 -7.85
C TYR A 65 -7.70 -9.01 -6.42
N VAL A 66 -7.96 -10.17 -5.83
CA VAL A 66 -7.51 -10.52 -4.48
C VAL A 66 -6.85 -11.89 -4.52
N ALA A 67 -5.59 -11.95 -4.06
CA ALA A 67 -4.90 -13.20 -3.76
C ALA A 67 -4.87 -13.43 -2.26
N TYR A 68 -5.10 -14.68 -1.79
CA TYR A 68 -5.08 -14.97 -0.38
C TYR A 68 -4.27 -16.22 -0.03
N GLN A 69 -3.74 -16.23 1.19
CA GLN A 69 -3.08 -17.38 1.79
C GLN A 69 -3.46 -17.50 3.26
N VAL A 70 -3.75 -18.73 3.69
CA VAL A 70 -4.14 -19.08 5.05
C VAL A 70 -3.07 -20.00 5.67
N PRO A 71 -2.32 -19.54 6.68
CA PRO A 71 -1.34 -20.40 7.34
C PRO A 71 -2.04 -21.41 8.26
N LYS A 72 -1.40 -22.57 8.49
CA LYS A 72 -1.96 -23.67 9.27
C LYS A 72 -2.40 -23.27 10.69
N LYS A 73 -1.64 -22.38 11.33
CA LYS A 73 -2.03 -21.76 12.59
C LYS A 73 -2.34 -20.30 12.30
N HIS A 74 -3.61 -19.97 12.20
CA HIS A 74 -4.03 -18.61 11.86
C HIS A 74 -4.88 -17.99 12.96
N LYS A 75 -4.81 -16.67 13.00
CA LYS A 75 -5.62 -15.81 13.86
C LYS A 75 -7.02 -15.64 13.25
N HIS A 76 -7.97 -15.19 14.08
CA HIS A 76 -9.36 -15.00 13.65
C HIS A 76 -9.48 -13.93 12.55
N ASN A 77 -8.82 -12.78 12.76
CA ASN A 77 -8.83 -11.70 11.77
C ASN A 77 -7.75 -11.94 10.71
N GLY A 78 -8.10 -11.73 9.44
CA GLY A 78 -7.14 -11.63 8.37
C GLY A 78 -6.59 -10.19 8.20
N ILE A 79 -5.49 -10.05 7.48
CA ILE A 79 -4.93 -8.76 7.07
C ILE A 79 -5.19 -8.55 5.58
N VAL A 80 -5.82 -7.44 5.24
CA VAL A 80 -6.05 -6.99 3.87
C VAL A 80 -5.06 -5.89 3.54
N PHE A 81 -4.27 -6.08 2.49
CA PHE A 81 -3.24 -5.15 2.05
C PHE A 81 -3.66 -4.41 0.77
N LEU A 82 -3.81 -3.09 0.88
CA LEU A 82 -4.14 -2.19 -0.23
C LEU A 82 -2.95 -1.27 -0.54
N HIS A 83 -2.43 -1.37 -1.76
CA HIS A 83 -1.26 -0.63 -2.23
C HIS A 83 -1.55 0.84 -2.53
N GLY A 84 -0.49 1.61 -2.84
CA GLY A 84 -0.57 3.01 -3.24
C GLY A 84 -0.50 3.24 -4.74
N TYR A 85 -0.37 4.52 -5.12
CA TYR A 85 -0.27 4.94 -6.51
C TYR A 85 0.96 4.34 -7.21
N GLY A 86 0.79 3.95 -8.47
CA GLY A 86 1.84 3.35 -9.27
C GLY A 86 2.22 1.94 -8.85
N GLN A 87 1.50 1.33 -7.92
CA GLN A 87 1.82 0.02 -7.36
C GLN A 87 0.71 -1.01 -7.63
N SER A 88 0.98 -2.24 -7.24
CA SER A 88 0.05 -3.36 -7.20
C SER A 88 0.30 -4.17 -5.93
N GLY A 89 -0.37 -5.28 -5.78
CA GLY A 89 -0.11 -6.24 -4.70
C GLY A 89 1.34 -6.67 -4.56
N LYS A 90 2.15 -6.53 -5.62
CA LYS A 90 3.60 -6.79 -5.62
C LYS A 90 4.34 -6.04 -4.51
N SER A 91 3.85 -4.86 -4.09
CA SER A 91 4.47 -4.09 -2.99
C SER A 91 4.53 -4.84 -1.66
N TRP A 92 3.65 -5.81 -1.46
CA TRP A 92 3.51 -6.60 -0.22
C TRP A 92 4.18 -7.96 -0.29
N GLU A 93 4.51 -8.42 -1.49
CA GLU A 93 5.20 -9.68 -1.76
C GLU A 93 6.71 -9.55 -1.53
N THR A 94 7.51 -10.39 -2.16
CA THR A 94 8.98 -10.33 -2.10
C THR A 94 9.50 -8.93 -2.37
N THR A 95 10.41 -8.46 -1.53
CA THR A 95 11.04 -7.14 -1.68
C THR A 95 11.87 -7.03 -2.97
N PRO A 96 12.21 -5.82 -3.44
CA PRO A 96 13.01 -5.65 -4.66
C PRO A 96 14.37 -6.35 -4.65
N ASP A 97 14.94 -6.61 -3.49
CA ASP A 97 16.19 -7.33 -3.29
C ASP A 97 16.02 -8.82 -2.94
N GLY A 98 14.80 -9.36 -3.09
CA GLY A 98 14.49 -10.79 -2.96
C GLY A 98 14.24 -11.31 -1.55
N ARG A 99 14.17 -10.42 -0.52
CA ARG A 99 13.82 -10.79 0.86
C ARG A 99 12.31 -10.98 1.00
N ASP A 100 11.90 -11.50 2.17
CA ASP A 100 10.50 -11.57 2.56
C ASP A 100 9.88 -10.17 2.63
N GLY A 101 8.75 -9.99 1.94
CA GLY A 101 7.88 -8.85 2.11
C GLY A 101 6.87 -9.08 3.23
N PHE A 102 5.98 -8.11 3.43
CA PHE A 102 5.00 -8.16 4.51
C PHE A 102 4.09 -9.39 4.44
N GLN A 103 3.72 -9.84 3.23
CA GLN A 103 2.92 -11.06 3.08
C GLN A 103 3.56 -12.25 3.80
N ASN A 104 4.82 -12.58 3.49
CA ASN A 104 5.52 -13.71 4.08
C ASN A 104 5.74 -13.51 5.58
N ILE A 105 6.13 -12.31 6.00
CA ILE A 105 6.37 -11.98 7.40
C ILE A 105 5.10 -12.17 8.24
N PHE A 106 3.95 -11.71 7.76
CA PHE A 106 2.68 -11.87 8.49
C PHE A 106 2.14 -13.30 8.43
N LEU A 107 2.38 -14.04 7.35
CA LEU A 107 2.10 -15.49 7.31
C LEU A 107 2.92 -16.26 8.33
N GLU A 108 4.22 -15.97 8.51
CA GLU A 108 5.05 -16.54 9.57
C GLU A 108 4.49 -16.27 10.98
N LYS A 109 3.89 -15.09 11.16
CA LYS A 109 3.25 -14.65 12.41
C LYS A 109 1.84 -15.24 12.62
N GLY A 110 1.36 -16.03 11.69
CA GLY A 110 0.05 -16.69 11.76
C GLY A 110 -1.11 -15.78 11.34
N TRP A 111 -0.90 -14.84 10.45
CA TRP A 111 -1.97 -14.03 9.90
C TRP A 111 -2.37 -14.55 8.52
N THR A 112 -3.67 -14.73 8.29
CA THR A 112 -4.20 -14.86 6.93
C THR A 112 -3.96 -13.54 6.20
N THR A 113 -3.49 -13.61 4.96
CA THR A 113 -3.19 -12.42 4.16
C THR A 113 -4.05 -12.37 2.90
N TYR A 114 -4.57 -11.19 2.61
CA TYR A 114 -5.29 -10.86 1.38
C TYR A 114 -4.54 -9.72 0.69
N ILE A 115 -4.00 -10.00 -0.50
CA ILE A 115 -3.25 -9.03 -1.30
C ILE A 115 -4.15 -8.54 -2.43
N VAL A 116 -4.38 -7.23 -2.47
CA VAL A 116 -5.30 -6.60 -3.41
C VAL A 116 -4.53 -5.90 -4.53
N ASP A 117 -4.94 -6.13 -5.77
CA ASP A 117 -4.72 -5.19 -6.88
C ASP A 117 -6.02 -4.42 -7.05
N GLU A 118 -6.00 -3.12 -6.82
CA GLU A 118 -7.20 -2.28 -6.87
C GLU A 118 -7.82 -2.22 -8.27
N PRO A 119 -9.10 -1.86 -8.40
CA PRO A 119 -9.72 -1.62 -9.70
C PRO A 119 -8.91 -0.68 -10.58
N ARG A 120 -8.86 -0.95 -11.87
CA ARG A 120 -8.13 -0.18 -12.89
C ARG A 120 -6.61 -0.23 -12.73
N ARG A 121 -6.08 -1.24 -12.04
CA ARG A 121 -4.63 -1.37 -11.82
C ARG A 121 -4.21 -2.85 -11.70
N GLY A 122 -3.03 -3.19 -12.22
CA GLY A 122 -2.48 -4.54 -12.13
C GLY A 122 -3.45 -5.60 -12.67
N ARG A 123 -3.71 -6.65 -11.88
CA ARG A 123 -4.64 -7.73 -12.24
C ARG A 123 -6.12 -7.33 -12.15
N GLY A 124 -6.43 -6.20 -11.53
CA GLY A 124 -7.75 -5.54 -11.54
C GLY A 124 -7.94 -4.57 -12.71
N GLY A 125 -7.11 -4.69 -13.76
CA GLY A 125 -6.94 -3.66 -14.80
C GLY A 125 -8.08 -3.48 -15.79
N ASN A 126 -9.14 -4.30 -15.79
CA ASN A 126 -10.26 -4.08 -16.69
C ASN A 126 -11.13 -2.90 -16.20
N SER A 127 -11.26 -1.87 -17.01
CA SER A 127 -11.90 -0.60 -16.64
C SER A 127 -13.20 -0.37 -17.40
N THR A 128 -14.20 0.23 -16.74
CA THR A 128 -15.45 0.66 -17.39
C THR A 128 -15.37 2.10 -17.91
N VAL A 129 -14.23 2.77 -17.76
CA VAL A 129 -13.98 4.11 -18.29
C VAL A 129 -12.81 4.10 -19.25
N PRO A 130 -12.76 5.03 -20.22
CA PRO A 130 -11.63 5.13 -21.14
C PRO A 130 -10.32 5.39 -20.39
N ALA A 131 -9.23 4.77 -20.85
CA ALA A 131 -7.89 5.02 -20.38
C ALA A 131 -7.06 5.72 -21.48
N ASN A 132 -6.15 6.60 -21.05
CA ASN A 132 -5.09 7.12 -21.88
C ASN A 132 -3.77 6.71 -21.23
N LEU A 133 -3.16 5.64 -21.74
CA LEU A 133 -1.89 5.13 -21.25
C LEU A 133 -0.76 5.77 -22.05
N THR A 134 0.05 6.58 -21.37
CA THR A 134 1.23 7.22 -21.95
C THR A 134 2.47 6.70 -21.24
N ALA A 135 3.48 6.30 -22.01
CA ALA A 135 4.80 5.97 -21.50
C ALA A 135 5.49 7.27 -21.02
N THR A 136 5.32 7.61 -19.76
CA THR A 136 5.86 8.84 -19.16
C THR A 136 7.09 8.50 -18.33
N PRO A 137 8.29 9.00 -18.69
CA PRO A 137 9.50 8.81 -17.89
C PRO A 137 9.43 9.72 -16.65
N GLN A 138 9.29 9.11 -15.45
CA GLN A 138 9.12 9.84 -14.19
C GLN A 138 9.74 9.14 -12.98
N ASP A 139 10.68 8.22 -13.19
CA ASP A 139 11.32 7.48 -12.10
C ASP A 139 11.96 8.41 -11.07
N GLN A 140 12.64 9.49 -11.52
CA GLN A 140 13.33 10.45 -10.65
C GLN A 140 12.35 11.30 -9.83
N LEU A 141 11.18 11.59 -10.38
CA LEU A 141 10.11 12.27 -9.64
C LEU A 141 9.69 11.40 -8.45
N TRP A 142 9.45 10.12 -8.67
CA TRP A 142 9.05 9.18 -7.62
C TRP A 142 10.19 8.88 -6.66
N PHE A 143 11.43 8.77 -7.13
CA PHE A 143 12.61 8.60 -6.28
C PHE A 143 12.72 9.69 -5.21
N ASN A 144 12.55 10.97 -5.61
CA ASN A 144 12.53 12.08 -4.68
C ASN A 144 11.27 12.07 -3.80
N ASN A 145 10.08 11.90 -4.39
CA ASN A 145 8.82 11.88 -3.63
C ASN A 145 8.78 10.77 -2.58
N PHE A 146 9.38 9.63 -2.87
CA PHE A 146 9.44 8.49 -1.94
C PHE A 146 10.57 8.62 -0.92
N ARG A 147 11.26 9.74 -0.89
CA ARG A 147 12.37 10.04 0.03
C ARG A 147 13.47 8.97 0.00
N MET A 148 13.69 8.36 -1.15
CA MET A 148 14.81 7.45 -1.35
C MET A 148 16.13 8.21 -1.36
N GLY A 149 16.15 9.37 -1.98
CA GLY A 149 17.33 10.22 -2.14
C GLY A 149 17.04 11.41 -3.03
N GLN A 150 18.09 11.97 -3.59
CA GLN A 150 18.03 13.11 -4.49
C GLN A 150 19.03 12.93 -5.64
N ASN A 151 18.71 13.42 -6.84
CA ASN A 151 19.57 13.28 -8.03
C ASN A 151 20.03 11.84 -8.29
N ASN A 152 19.12 10.88 -8.17
CA ASN A 152 19.35 9.43 -8.31
C ASN A 152 20.38 8.84 -7.29
N THR A 153 20.68 9.57 -6.23
CA THR A 153 21.56 9.11 -5.17
C THR A 153 20.77 8.90 -3.89
N LEU A 154 20.82 7.68 -3.34
CA LEU A 154 20.17 7.36 -2.06
C LEU A 154 20.74 8.26 -0.96
N TYR A 155 19.90 8.69 -0.02
CA TYR A 155 20.40 9.30 1.21
C TYR A 155 21.24 8.29 2.00
N ASP A 156 22.27 8.77 2.69
CA ASP A 156 23.21 7.91 3.42
C ASP A 156 22.54 7.07 4.51
N ASN A 157 21.47 7.61 5.11
CA ASN A 157 20.76 7.01 6.23
C ASN A 157 19.59 6.10 5.82
N VAL A 158 19.24 6.00 4.52
CA VAL A 158 18.10 5.14 4.13
C VAL A 158 18.46 3.67 4.17
N THR A 159 17.50 2.88 4.58
CA THR A 159 17.59 1.41 4.65
C THR A 159 16.98 0.72 3.42
N PHE A 160 16.74 1.47 2.32
CA PHE A 160 16.42 0.86 1.05
C PHE A 160 17.62 0.04 0.56
N PRO A 161 17.41 -1.17 -0.01
CA PRO A 161 18.50 -2.01 -0.48
C PRO A 161 19.42 -1.26 -1.45
N LYS A 162 20.72 -1.27 -1.17
CA LYS A 162 21.71 -0.63 -2.03
C LYS A 162 22.03 -1.50 -3.23
N GLY A 163 22.23 -0.88 -4.38
CA GLY A 163 22.57 -1.54 -5.63
C GLY A 163 21.58 -1.24 -6.73
N GLU A 164 22.06 -1.26 -7.96
CA GLU A 164 21.26 -0.95 -9.15
C GLU A 164 20.13 -1.95 -9.36
N GLU A 165 20.36 -3.24 -9.09
CA GLU A 165 19.37 -4.30 -9.31
C GLU A 165 18.11 -4.11 -8.44
N ALA A 166 18.25 -3.78 -7.17
CA ALA A 166 17.11 -3.55 -6.28
C ALA A 166 16.28 -2.35 -6.72
N LEU A 167 16.94 -1.26 -7.12
CA LEU A 167 16.27 -0.07 -7.62
C LEU A 167 15.58 -0.34 -8.97
N GLU A 168 16.21 -1.09 -9.85
CA GLU A 168 15.63 -1.52 -11.13
C GLU A 168 14.39 -2.39 -10.92
N GLN A 169 14.44 -3.37 -10.02
CA GLN A 169 13.30 -4.19 -9.65
C GLN A 169 12.16 -3.34 -9.06
N PHE A 170 12.50 -2.35 -8.25
CA PHE A 170 11.51 -1.42 -7.70
C PHE A 170 10.80 -0.61 -8.78
N TYR A 171 11.54 -0.06 -9.77
CA TYR A 171 10.92 0.67 -10.88
C TYR A 171 10.09 -0.25 -11.79
N LYS A 172 10.56 -1.47 -12.07
CA LYS A 172 9.86 -2.45 -12.91
C LYS A 172 8.56 -2.97 -12.29
N GLN A 173 8.40 -2.90 -10.97
CA GLN A 173 7.14 -3.30 -10.33
C GLN A 173 6.03 -2.25 -10.44
N MET A 174 6.35 -1.01 -10.83
CA MET A 174 5.36 0.05 -10.99
C MET A 174 4.42 -0.26 -12.16
N VAL A 175 3.13 0.00 -11.94
CA VAL A 175 2.07 -0.27 -12.92
C VAL A 175 1.22 0.98 -13.15
N PRO A 176 0.74 1.21 -14.39
CA PRO A 176 -0.13 2.34 -14.69
C PRO A 176 -1.58 2.10 -14.25
N ASP A 177 -2.36 3.19 -14.17
CA ASP A 177 -3.81 3.10 -14.16
C ASP A 177 -4.33 2.80 -15.59
N THR A 178 -5.25 1.85 -15.70
CA THR A 178 -5.97 1.54 -16.94
C THR A 178 -7.27 2.32 -17.08
N GLY A 179 -7.57 3.19 -16.14
CA GLY A 179 -8.66 4.14 -16.10
C GLY A 179 -8.41 5.16 -15.00
N LYS A 180 -9.14 6.28 -15.01
CA LYS A 180 -9.00 7.33 -13.99
C LYS A 180 -9.17 6.73 -12.60
N PHE A 181 -8.24 7.06 -11.68
CA PHE A 181 -8.36 6.71 -10.28
C PHE A 181 -9.65 7.32 -9.68
N ASP A 182 -10.37 6.51 -8.93
CA ASP A 182 -11.64 6.87 -8.32
C ASP A 182 -11.75 6.20 -6.94
N VAL A 183 -11.79 7.01 -5.91
CA VAL A 183 -11.82 6.55 -4.51
C VAL A 183 -13.03 5.66 -4.24
N ASP A 184 -14.21 6.02 -4.76
CA ASP A 184 -15.43 5.25 -4.52
C ASP A 184 -15.40 3.90 -5.24
N VAL A 185 -14.87 3.83 -6.45
CA VAL A 185 -14.71 2.56 -7.18
C VAL A 185 -13.79 1.60 -6.43
N VAL A 186 -12.70 2.10 -5.87
CA VAL A 186 -11.81 1.26 -5.05
C VAL A 186 -12.48 0.86 -3.74
N ALA A 187 -13.14 1.80 -3.06
CA ALA A 187 -13.83 1.53 -1.80
C ALA A 187 -14.98 0.52 -1.98
N ASP A 188 -15.76 0.59 -3.06
CA ASP A 188 -16.82 -0.37 -3.38
C ASP A 188 -16.27 -1.79 -3.53
N ALA A 189 -15.10 -1.94 -4.18
CA ALA A 189 -14.44 -3.24 -4.28
C ALA A 189 -13.90 -3.73 -2.93
N MET A 190 -13.38 -2.83 -2.09
CA MET A 190 -12.92 -3.16 -0.74
C MET A 190 -14.08 -3.53 0.18
N ASP A 191 -15.23 -2.85 0.07
CA ASP A 191 -16.46 -3.22 0.79
C ASP A 191 -16.91 -4.63 0.41
N ALA A 192 -16.95 -4.94 -0.89
CA ALA A 192 -17.29 -6.28 -1.38
C ALA A 192 -16.27 -7.35 -0.89
N LEU A 193 -14.99 -6.98 -0.72
CA LEU A 193 -13.99 -7.87 -0.16
C LEU A 193 -14.29 -8.17 1.32
N PHE A 194 -14.51 -7.15 2.15
CA PHE A 194 -14.80 -7.33 3.57
C PHE A 194 -16.13 -8.05 3.80
N ASP A 195 -17.15 -7.78 2.99
CA ASP A 195 -18.41 -8.53 3.05
C ASP A 195 -18.21 -10.02 2.75
N LYS A 196 -17.26 -10.35 1.86
CA LYS A 196 -16.95 -11.74 1.50
C LYS A 196 -16.13 -12.47 2.56
N ILE A 197 -15.13 -11.80 3.16
CA ILE A 197 -14.18 -12.45 4.07
C ILE A 197 -14.56 -12.30 5.54
N GLY A 198 -15.44 -11.35 5.88
CA GLY A 198 -15.80 -11.01 7.26
C GLY A 198 -14.77 -10.09 7.92
N ASP A 199 -14.63 -10.20 9.24
CA ASP A 199 -13.80 -9.33 10.07
C ASP A 199 -12.32 -9.39 9.68
N GLY A 200 -11.69 -8.22 9.54
CA GLY A 200 -10.29 -8.11 9.16
C GLY A 200 -9.66 -6.78 9.53
N ILE A 201 -8.35 -6.70 9.36
CA ILE A 201 -7.53 -5.51 9.57
C ILE A 201 -7.12 -4.98 8.20
N LEU A 202 -7.38 -3.71 7.96
CA LEU A 202 -7.01 -3.04 6.71
C LEU A 202 -5.64 -2.39 6.86
N VAL A 203 -4.69 -2.80 6.03
CA VAL A 203 -3.38 -2.15 5.88
C VAL A 203 -3.36 -1.41 4.57
N THR A 204 -3.15 -0.10 4.61
CA THR A 204 -3.08 0.75 3.42
C THR A 204 -1.71 1.38 3.26
N HIS A 205 -1.36 1.74 2.03
CA HIS A 205 -0.16 2.51 1.72
C HIS A 205 -0.49 3.70 0.82
N SER A 206 0.03 4.88 1.17
CA SER A 206 0.03 6.07 0.32
C SER A 206 -1.37 6.45 -0.21
N ALA A 207 -1.56 6.49 -1.53
CA ALA A 207 -2.84 6.79 -2.17
C ALA A 207 -3.96 5.80 -1.79
N GLY A 208 -3.62 4.57 -1.42
CA GLY A 208 -4.57 3.59 -0.90
C GLY A 208 -5.22 4.01 0.42
N GLY A 209 -4.66 5.00 1.12
CA GLY A 209 -5.27 5.58 2.32
C GLY A 209 -6.63 6.22 2.04
N GLY A 210 -6.80 6.95 0.94
CA GLY A 210 -8.08 7.58 0.59
C GLY A 210 -9.25 6.59 0.54
N PRO A 211 -9.23 5.61 -0.36
CA PRO A 211 -10.25 4.55 -0.39
C PRO A 211 -10.28 3.71 0.89
N GLY A 212 -9.12 3.53 1.57
CA GLY A 212 -9.07 2.84 2.85
C GLY A 212 -9.89 3.52 3.94
N TRP A 213 -9.82 4.84 4.07
CA TRP A 213 -10.67 5.61 4.99
C TRP A 213 -12.15 5.46 4.64
N THR A 214 -12.48 5.56 3.35
CA THR A 214 -13.87 5.40 2.89
C THR A 214 -14.41 4.01 3.23
N THR A 215 -13.64 2.95 2.99
CA THR A 215 -14.00 1.57 3.37
C THR A 215 -14.18 1.44 4.88
N ALA A 216 -13.25 1.99 5.68
CA ALA A 216 -13.34 1.92 7.13
C ALA A 216 -14.57 2.66 7.71
N MET A 217 -15.01 3.75 7.06
CA MET A 217 -16.24 4.45 7.41
C MET A 217 -17.52 3.70 7.01
N ARG A 218 -17.46 2.86 5.96
CA ARG A 218 -18.64 2.17 5.40
C ARG A 218 -18.82 0.76 5.96
N ASN A 219 -17.74 -0.01 6.09
CA ASN A 219 -17.80 -1.44 6.33
C ASN A 219 -17.51 -1.83 7.78
N PRO A 220 -18.49 -2.41 8.51
CA PRO A 220 -18.32 -2.79 9.92
C PRO A 220 -17.39 -3.98 10.15
N HIS A 221 -16.97 -4.69 9.09
CA HIS A 221 -15.99 -5.76 9.17
C HIS A 221 -14.55 -5.26 9.24
N VAL A 222 -14.29 -3.98 9.00
CA VAL A 222 -12.98 -3.36 9.26
C VAL A 222 -12.82 -3.15 10.76
N LYS A 223 -12.00 -3.98 11.42
CA LYS A 223 -11.80 -3.96 12.88
C LYS A 223 -10.66 -3.09 13.35
N GLY A 224 -9.83 -2.66 12.45
CA GLY A 224 -8.72 -1.74 12.70
C GLY A 224 -8.05 -1.34 11.40
N VAL A 225 -7.39 -0.21 11.40
CA VAL A 225 -6.64 0.29 10.24
C VAL A 225 -5.20 0.56 10.62
N ILE A 226 -4.28 0.06 9.81
CA ILE A 226 -2.87 0.41 9.81
C ILE A 226 -2.59 1.13 8.50
N SER A 227 -2.30 2.42 8.55
CA SER A 227 -2.05 3.21 7.35
C SER A 227 -0.60 3.67 7.29
N LEU A 228 0.09 3.27 6.21
CA LEU A 228 1.48 3.60 5.98
C LEU A 228 1.56 4.82 5.08
N GLU A 229 1.92 5.96 5.66
CA GLU A 229 2.06 7.24 4.97
C GLU A 229 0.90 7.57 4.01
N PRO A 230 -0.34 7.68 4.49
CA PRO A 230 -1.49 8.00 3.63
C PRO A 230 -1.38 9.40 3.03
N GLY A 231 -1.94 9.55 1.82
CA GLY A 231 -1.89 10.81 1.09
C GLY A 231 -2.85 11.88 1.60
N THR A 232 -3.95 11.49 2.24
CA THR A 232 -5.02 12.37 2.74
C THR A 232 -5.71 11.79 3.96
N PHE A 233 -6.52 12.63 4.64
CA PHE A 233 -7.26 12.27 5.86
C PHE A 233 -8.68 12.85 5.82
N PRO A 234 -9.70 12.09 6.30
CA PRO A 234 -11.09 12.57 6.34
C PRO A 234 -11.35 13.45 7.56
N PHE A 235 -11.92 14.62 7.33
CA PHE A 235 -12.32 15.57 8.37
C PHE A 235 -13.81 15.90 8.26
N PRO A 236 -14.49 16.16 9.38
CA PRO A 236 -15.80 16.78 9.33
C PRO A 236 -15.67 18.23 8.82
N LYS A 237 -16.69 18.71 8.12
CA LYS A 237 -16.62 19.97 7.36
C LYS A 237 -16.15 21.18 8.17
N HIS A 238 -16.58 21.28 9.41
CA HIS A 238 -16.28 22.43 10.26
C HIS A 238 -14.95 22.35 11.01
N GLU A 239 -14.24 21.22 10.89
CA GLU A 239 -12.96 20.98 11.55
C GLU A 239 -11.84 20.67 10.54
N ALA A 240 -12.16 20.71 9.24
CA ALA A 240 -11.15 20.55 8.20
C ALA A 240 -10.20 21.75 8.20
N PRO A 241 -8.88 21.54 8.37
CA PRO A 241 -7.90 22.61 8.35
C PRO A 241 -7.71 23.15 6.95
N GLU A 242 -7.20 24.38 6.85
CA GLU A 242 -6.69 24.89 5.57
C GLU A 242 -5.50 24.07 5.08
N THR A 243 -5.38 24.00 3.77
CA THR A 243 -4.24 23.34 3.12
C THR A 243 -2.95 24.09 3.42
N GLU A 244 -1.99 23.40 4.00
CA GLU A 244 -0.70 23.98 4.39
C GLU A 244 0.17 24.26 3.14
N VAL A 245 0.90 25.37 3.19
CA VAL A 245 1.83 25.77 2.11
C VAL A 245 2.98 24.77 2.01
N THR A 246 3.31 24.40 0.77
CA THR A 246 4.36 23.42 0.45
C THR A 246 5.07 23.79 -0.84
N THR A 247 6.33 23.35 -0.97
CA THR A 247 7.09 23.38 -2.23
C THR A 247 6.75 22.23 -3.16
N SER A 248 5.96 21.24 -2.66
CA SER A 248 5.50 20.11 -3.45
C SER A 248 4.44 20.53 -4.49
N PRO A 249 4.48 19.96 -5.71
CA PRO A 249 3.39 20.12 -6.69
C PRO A 249 2.10 19.39 -6.26
N PHE A 250 2.14 18.60 -5.18
CA PHE A 250 1.03 17.78 -4.68
C PHE A 250 0.54 18.32 -3.33
N PRO A 251 -0.41 19.25 -3.29
CA PRO A 251 -0.91 19.80 -2.03
C PRO A 251 -1.57 18.72 -1.16
N ALA A 252 -1.41 18.83 0.15
CA ALA A 252 -2.01 17.92 1.14
C ALA A 252 -3.34 18.51 1.64
N ALA A 253 -4.37 18.47 0.81
CA ALA A 253 -5.70 18.93 1.21
C ALA A 253 -6.42 17.88 2.07
N PRO A 254 -7.17 18.31 3.11
CA PRO A 254 -8.07 17.41 3.84
C PRO A 254 -9.20 16.92 2.92
N THR A 255 -9.64 15.69 3.13
CA THR A 255 -10.87 15.19 2.53
C THR A 255 -12.04 15.53 3.46
N VAL A 256 -13.05 16.26 2.96
CA VAL A 256 -14.23 16.60 3.77
C VAL A 256 -15.26 15.49 3.63
N VAL A 257 -15.74 15.00 4.79
CA VAL A 257 -16.77 13.95 4.87
C VAL A 257 -17.95 14.42 5.70
N SER A 258 -19.06 13.66 5.69
CA SER A 258 -20.19 13.93 6.57
C SER A 258 -19.82 13.66 8.03
N ASP A 259 -20.50 14.33 8.96
CA ASP A 259 -20.30 14.10 10.39
C ASP A 259 -20.65 12.64 10.77
N GLU A 260 -21.64 12.05 10.10
CA GLU A 260 -22.03 10.65 10.30
C GLU A 260 -20.92 9.68 9.87
N ASP A 261 -20.31 9.89 8.71
CA ASP A 261 -19.20 9.06 8.23
C ASP A 261 -17.98 9.24 9.14
N PHE A 262 -17.68 10.49 9.53
CA PHE A 262 -16.58 10.76 10.45
C PHE A 262 -16.78 10.07 11.81
N GLU A 263 -17.99 10.08 12.34
CA GLU A 263 -18.34 9.39 13.59
C GLU A 263 -18.02 7.88 13.52
N ARG A 264 -18.23 7.25 12.35
CA ARG A 264 -17.95 5.82 12.18
C ARG A 264 -16.46 5.48 12.30
N ILE A 265 -15.57 6.35 11.80
CA ILE A 265 -14.12 6.09 11.89
C ILE A 265 -13.60 6.20 13.33
N THR A 266 -14.31 6.91 14.22
CA THR A 266 -13.96 7.00 15.65
C THR A 266 -14.21 5.71 16.43
N LYS A 267 -14.87 4.70 15.83
CA LYS A 267 -15.26 3.46 16.51
C LYS A 267 -14.22 2.34 16.39
N ILE A 268 -13.17 2.54 15.59
CA ILE A 268 -12.14 1.52 15.35
C ILE A 268 -10.76 2.07 15.74
N PRO A 269 -9.85 1.21 16.23
CA PRO A 269 -8.47 1.62 16.49
C PRO A 269 -7.72 1.82 15.18
N ILE A 270 -6.95 2.91 15.13
CA ILE A 270 -6.18 3.30 13.94
C ILE A 270 -4.76 3.66 14.34
N VAL A 271 -3.79 3.20 13.55
CA VAL A 271 -2.41 3.67 13.63
C VAL A 271 -1.93 4.12 12.27
N VAL A 272 -1.24 5.24 12.24
CA VAL A 272 -0.61 5.79 11.03
C VAL A 272 0.89 5.83 11.24
N TYR A 273 1.63 5.24 10.33
CA TYR A 273 3.09 5.18 10.36
C TYR A 273 3.70 6.16 9.36
N PHE A 274 4.73 6.85 9.80
CA PHE A 274 5.60 7.67 8.96
C PHE A 274 7.05 7.21 9.08
N GLY A 275 7.77 7.17 7.94
CA GLY A 275 9.18 6.82 7.87
C GLY A 275 10.10 7.99 8.23
N ASP A 276 11.35 7.89 7.77
CA ASP A 276 12.41 8.85 8.05
C ASP A 276 12.51 9.94 6.96
N ASN A 277 13.43 10.89 7.18
CA ASN A 277 13.71 12.01 6.27
C ASN A 277 12.47 12.91 6.00
N ILE A 278 11.58 13.03 6.98
CA ILE A 278 10.45 13.95 6.95
C ILE A 278 10.77 15.15 7.84
N PRO A 279 10.89 16.37 7.28
CA PRO A 279 11.10 17.58 8.05
C PRO A 279 9.95 17.85 9.03
N THR A 280 10.25 18.45 10.15
CA THR A 280 9.27 18.88 11.15
C THR A 280 8.96 20.38 11.05
N GLY A 281 7.87 20.83 11.64
CA GLY A 281 7.45 22.22 11.67
C GLY A 281 6.64 22.66 10.46
N THR A 282 6.36 23.96 10.38
CA THR A 282 5.43 24.55 9.39
C THR A 282 6.14 25.30 8.25
N THR A 283 7.46 25.48 8.34
CA THR A 283 8.23 26.17 7.31
C THR A 283 8.51 25.22 6.14
N PRO A 284 8.12 25.57 4.90
CA PRO A 284 8.46 24.78 3.72
C PRO A 284 9.96 24.61 3.55
N VAL A 285 10.39 23.43 3.10
CA VAL A 285 11.80 23.14 2.78
C VAL A 285 12.00 23.05 1.28
N GLU A 286 13.24 23.25 0.81
CA GLU A 286 13.57 23.30 -0.61
C GLU A 286 13.34 21.95 -1.31
N ASN A 287 13.68 20.83 -0.65
CA ASN A 287 13.43 19.51 -1.20
C ASN A 287 11.93 19.23 -1.17
N TRP A 288 11.29 19.37 -2.34
CA TRP A 288 9.85 19.23 -2.47
C TRP A 288 9.32 17.84 -2.08
N GLY A 289 10.10 16.79 -2.29
CA GLY A 289 9.71 15.42 -1.90
C GLY A 289 9.64 15.27 -0.37
N GLN A 290 10.61 15.82 0.34
CA GLN A 290 10.57 15.88 1.81
C GLN A 290 9.45 16.80 2.30
N ASP A 291 9.26 17.95 1.67
CA ASP A 291 8.22 18.92 2.02
C ASP A 291 6.80 18.38 1.77
N ASN A 292 6.65 17.55 0.74
CA ASN A 292 5.42 16.82 0.47
C ASN A 292 4.95 15.97 1.67
N TRP A 293 5.89 15.35 2.36
CA TRP A 293 5.59 14.51 3.52
C TRP A 293 5.55 15.28 4.82
N ARG A 294 6.25 16.41 4.93
CA ARG A 294 6.12 17.33 6.06
C ARG A 294 4.67 17.78 6.23
N VAL A 295 4.03 18.27 5.18
CA VAL A 295 2.64 18.75 5.27
C VAL A 295 1.65 17.61 5.52
N ARG A 296 1.92 16.39 5.05
CA ARG A 296 1.08 15.21 5.34
C ARG A 296 1.23 14.71 6.76
N LEU A 297 2.43 14.75 7.31
CA LEU A 297 2.67 14.44 8.74
C LEU A 297 1.95 15.46 9.64
N ASN A 298 2.03 16.75 9.31
CA ASN A 298 1.30 17.80 10.04
C ASN A 298 -0.22 17.58 9.95
N LEU A 299 -0.72 17.24 8.75
CA LEU A 299 -2.15 16.96 8.56
C LEU A 299 -2.59 15.72 9.36
N ALA A 300 -1.75 14.69 9.42
CA ALA A 300 -2.00 13.48 10.20
C ALA A 300 -2.16 13.79 11.69
N HIS A 301 -1.29 14.62 12.27
CA HIS A 301 -1.41 15.03 13.67
C HIS A 301 -2.71 15.81 13.93
N LYS A 302 -3.03 16.79 13.08
CA LYS A 302 -4.29 17.53 13.17
C LYS A 302 -5.50 16.59 13.09
N TRP A 303 -5.45 15.62 12.20
CA TRP A 303 -6.52 14.64 12.06
C TRP A 303 -6.66 13.74 13.28
N ALA A 304 -5.55 13.24 13.81
CA ALA A 304 -5.56 12.42 15.03
C ALA A 304 -6.13 13.19 16.22
N ASP A 305 -5.78 14.47 16.36
CA ASP A 305 -6.34 15.33 17.41
C ASP A 305 -7.85 15.45 17.29
N VAL A 306 -8.38 15.67 16.08
CA VAL A 306 -9.84 15.77 15.84
C VAL A 306 -10.52 14.42 16.11
N VAL A 307 -10.03 13.31 15.57
CA VAL A 307 -10.63 11.97 15.79
C VAL A 307 -10.64 11.63 17.28
N ASN A 308 -9.55 11.87 17.99
CA ASN A 308 -9.43 11.56 19.42
C ASN A 308 -10.30 12.49 20.28
N ALA A 309 -10.47 13.77 19.89
CA ALA A 309 -11.42 14.69 20.54
C ALA A 309 -12.88 14.22 20.41
N HIS A 310 -13.21 13.52 19.33
CA HIS A 310 -14.51 12.87 19.13
C HIS A 310 -14.60 11.45 19.78
N GLY A 311 -13.65 11.11 20.65
CA GLY A 311 -13.63 9.82 21.38
C GLY A 311 -13.10 8.65 20.59
N GLY A 312 -12.37 8.91 19.50
CA GLY A 312 -11.68 7.87 18.70
C GLY A 312 -10.38 7.39 19.31
N ASP A 313 -9.70 6.50 18.61
CA ASP A 313 -8.45 5.86 19.03
C ASP A 313 -7.45 5.85 17.86
N VAL A 314 -6.81 6.99 17.64
CA VAL A 314 -5.80 7.18 16.58
C VAL A 314 -4.45 7.47 17.20
N THR A 315 -3.43 6.75 16.74
CA THR A 315 -2.02 6.96 17.09
C THR A 315 -1.22 7.28 15.83
N ILE A 316 -0.43 8.34 15.85
CA ILE A 316 0.56 8.66 14.80
C ILE A 316 1.92 8.19 15.30
N ILE A 317 2.59 7.36 14.51
CA ILE A 317 3.92 6.82 14.79
C ILE A 317 4.91 7.36 13.77
N SER A 318 5.92 8.08 14.26
CA SER A 318 7.14 8.35 13.50
C SER A 318 8.14 7.22 13.82
N LEU A 319 8.45 6.39 12.83
CA LEU A 319 9.33 5.22 13.03
C LEU A 319 10.70 5.60 13.64
N PRO A 320 11.34 6.72 13.26
CA PRO A 320 12.58 7.16 13.92
C PRO A 320 12.47 7.37 15.43
N ASP A 321 11.31 7.81 15.94
CA ASP A 321 11.07 8.03 17.36
C ASP A 321 10.94 6.70 18.12
N GLU A 322 10.53 5.63 17.42
CA GLU A 322 10.51 4.25 17.92
C GLU A 322 11.86 3.53 17.76
N GLY A 323 12.90 4.24 17.31
CA GLY A 323 14.22 3.66 17.07
C GLY A 323 14.37 2.91 15.75
N ILE A 324 13.33 2.88 14.91
CA ILE A 324 13.33 2.26 13.58
C ILE A 324 13.64 3.34 12.54
N LYS A 325 14.90 3.43 12.11
CA LYS A 325 15.41 4.55 11.31
C LYS A 325 15.67 4.19 9.86
N GLY A 326 15.74 5.21 9.01
CA GLY A 326 16.12 5.09 7.60
C GLY A 326 15.01 4.59 6.69
N ASN A 327 13.77 4.54 7.15
CA ASN A 327 12.66 4.07 6.32
C ASN A 327 12.26 5.11 5.29
N THR A 328 12.23 4.69 4.03
CA THR A 328 11.67 5.45 2.92
C THR A 328 10.13 5.40 2.96
N HIS A 329 9.49 6.02 1.98
CA HIS A 329 8.05 5.87 1.78
C HIS A 329 7.60 4.41 1.63
N PHE A 330 8.49 3.53 1.16
CA PHE A 330 8.26 2.09 1.01
C PHE A 330 8.87 1.30 2.18
N MET A 331 8.41 1.57 3.40
CA MET A 331 8.91 0.90 4.61
C MET A 331 8.80 -0.63 4.54
N MET A 332 7.85 -1.17 3.76
CA MET A 332 7.70 -2.60 3.52
C MET A 332 8.83 -3.20 2.66
N ALA A 333 9.57 -2.38 1.90
CA ALA A 333 10.69 -2.80 1.07
C ALA A 333 12.06 -2.54 1.72
N ASN A 334 12.11 -1.78 2.81
CA ASN A 334 13.35 -1.43 3.49
C ASN A 334 14.01 -2.64 4.17
N LEU A 335 15.32 -2.56 4.43
CA LEU A 335 16.09 -3.65 5.05
C LEU A 335 15.60 -4.01 6.46
N ASN A 336 14.97 -3.07 7.16
CA ASN A 336 14.37 -3.21 8.49
C ASN A 336 12.84 -3.45 8.44
N ASN A 337 12.31 -3.96 7.34
CA ASN A 337 10.87 -4.20 7.19
C ASN A 337 10.30 -5.16 8.23
N ARG A 338 11.12 -6.10 8.76
CA ARG A 338 10.70 -7.00 9.85
C ARG A 338 10.46 -6.24 11.14
N ASP A 339 11.30 -5.26 11.47
CA ASP A 339 11.12 -4.42 12.67
C ASP A 339 9.82 -3.62 12.57
N VAL A 340 9.52 -3.08 11.39
CA VAL A 340 8.25 -2.40 11.13
C VAL A 340 7.06 -3.35 11.29
N ALA A 341 7.13 -4.55 10.72
CA ALA A 341 6.08 -5.56 10.85
C ALA A 341 5.91 -6.05 12.30
N ASP A 342 6.99 -6.16 13.06
CA ASP A 342 6.96 -6.50 14.49
C ASP A 342 6.25 -5.41 15.29
N HIS A 343 6.54 -4.15 15.01
CA HIS A 343 5.86 -3.01 15.66
C HIS A 343 4.37 -2.97 15.31
N MET A 344 4.00 -3.20 14.04
CA MET A 344 2.60 -3.32 13.62
C MET A 344 1.89 -4.46 14.36
N GLU A 345 2.53 -5.62 14.51
CA GLU A 345 1.94 -6.76 15.22
C GLU A 345 1.76 -6.48 16.71
N GLN A 346 2.73 -5.81 17.35
CA GLN A 346 2.61 -5.37 18.75
C GLN A 346 1.41 -4.45 18.95
N TRP A 347 1.20 -3.50 18.05
CA TRP A 347 0.04 -2.61 18.08
C TRP A 347 -1.27 -3.43 17.93
N MET A 348 -1.35 -4.35 16.96
CA MET A 348 -2.53 -5.20 16.79
C MET A 348 -2.83 -6.05 18.04
N LYS A 349 -1.80 -6.57 18.72
CA LYS A 349 -1.95 -7.28 19.98
C LYS A 349 -2.46 -6.38 21.10
N ALA A 350 -1.90 -5.18 21.23
CA ALA A 350 -2.31 -4.20 22.23
C ALA A 350 -3.77 -3.75 22.05
N LYS A 351 -4.27 -3.69 20.82
CA LYS A 351 -5.67 -3.38 20.50
C LYS A 351 -6.60 -4.61 20.53
N GLY A 352 -6.11 -5.79 20.91
CA GLY A 352 -6.90 -7.01 20.99
C GLY A 352 -7.35 -7.58 19.65
N LEU A 353 -6.69 -7.19 18.55
CA LEU A 353 -7.00 -7.60 17.18
C LEU A 353 -6.36 -8.95 16.79
N ALA A 354 -5.38 -9.43 17.55
CA ALA A 354 -4.59 -10.64 17.29
C ALA A 354 -5.15 -11.91 17.98
N LYS A 355 -6.46 -12.06 18.02
CA LYS A 355 -7.14 -13.23 18.61
C LYS A 355 -7.14 -14.44 17.70
#